data_833df541efe4a37cd7c4b663d948d439
#
_entry.id   833df541efe4a37cd7c4b663d948d439
#
_cell.length_a   1.000
_cell.length_b   1.000
_cell.length_c   1.000
_cell.angle_alpha   90.00
_cell.angle_beta   90.00
_cell.angle_gamma   90.00
#
_symmetry.space_group_name_H-M   'P 1'
#
loop_
_entity.id
_entity.type
_entity.pdbx_description
1 polymer ?
#
loop_
_entity_poly.entity_id
_entity_poly.type
_entity_poly.pdbx_seq_one_letter_code
_entity_poly.pdbx_strand_id
1 'polypeptide(L)'
;ALLSMLVILPFLGETIFYSKGEPREAIVALSMLESGNWILPVNYGTDIAYKPPFFYWSIAAVSSLFGEVTEFSARFPSALAFLAMQLMFFAFVAKRKNVQTAFLASILLLSSFEVHRAAVACRVDMVQVAFIVISLCLLFRWDEKGCRGVPWLAVLLMGCATLTKGPVGSIFPCACIGVYQLLRGRSFWKAFFSLVGIGLLSFVPYL
;
A
#
# COMPACT_ATOMS: atom_id res chain seq x y z
N ALA A 1 3.13 13.75 -10.58
CA ALA A 1 1.75 13.56 -10.12
C ALA A 1 0.74 13.83 -11.24
N LEU A 2 0.68 15.05 -11.80
CA LEU A 2 -0.31 15.39 -12.84
C LEU A 2 -0.21 14.46 -14.05
N LEU A 3 1.00 14.21 -14.57
CA LEU A 3 1.23 13.27 -15.66
C LEU A 3 0.71 11.86 -15.32
N SER A 4 0.99 11.38 -14.12
CA SER A 4 0.55 10.05 -13.68
C SER A 4 -0.96 9.95 -13.53
N MET A 5 -1.62 11.02 -13.05
CA MET A 5 -3.07 11.11 -13.03
C MET A 5 -3.67 11.02 -14.43
N LEU A 6 -3.13 11.79 -15.39
CA LEU A 6 -3.59 11.78 -16.78
C LEU A 6 -3.39 10.44 -17.50
N VAL A 7 -2.35 9.68 -17.10
CA VAL A 7 -2.07 8.37 -17.71
C VAL A 7 -2.90 7.26 -17.09
N ILE A 8 -3.23 7.33 -15.78
CA ILE A 8 -3.85 6.22 -15.06
C ILE A 8 -5.37 6.38 -14.93
N LEU A 9 -5.85 7.55 -14.49
CA LEU A 9 -7.25 7.69 -14.09
C LEU A 9 -8.28 7.58 -15.23
N PRO A 10 -8.06 8.12 -16.45
CA PRO A 10 -9.08 8.10 -17.50
C PRO A 10 -9.51 6.70 -17.93
N PHE A 11 -8.61 5.72 -17.85
CA PHE A 11 -8.81 4.38 -18.42
C PHE A 11 -9.25 3.31 -17.41
N LEU A 12 -9.44 3.67 -16.12
CA LEU A 12 -9.75 2.69 -15.07
C LEU A 12 -11.09 1.96 -15.27
N GLY A 13 -12.09 2.63 -15.84
CA GLY A 13 -13.44 2.09 -16.02
C GLY A 13 -13.77 1.63 -17.44
N GLU A 14 -12.87 1.86 -18.44
CA GLU A 14 -13.19 1.61 -19.84
C GLU A 14 -13.12 0.14 -20.27
N THR A 15 -12.39 -0.68 -19.50
CA THR A 15 -12.22 -2.10 -19.81
C THR A 15 -12.86 -2.96 -18.75
N ILE A 16 -13.53 -4.03 -19.18
CA ILE A 16 -14.02 -5.08 -18.29
C ILE A 16 -12.87 -5.69 -17.48
N PHE A 17 -13.17 -6.36 -16.39
CA PHE A 17 -12.15 -7.10 -15.64
C PHE A 17 -11.49 -8.17 -16.51
N TYR A 18 -10.19 -8.07 -16.75
CA TYR A 18 -9.43 -8.96 -17.63
C TYR A 18 -8.69 -10.09 -16.92
N SER A 19 -8.57 -10.04 -15.60
CA SER A 19 -7.93 -11.08 -14.80
C SER A 19 -8.91 -11.71 -13.82
N LYS A 20 -8.79 -13.04 -13.59
CA LYS A 20 -9.63 -13.76 -12.63
C LYS A 20 -9.59 -13.20 -11.21
N GLY A 21 -8.55 -12.45 -10.86
CA GLY A 21 -8.39 -11.86 -9.54
C GLY A 21 -9.23 -10.59 -9.32
N GLU A 22 -9.45 -9.78 -10.36
CA GLU A 22 -10.16 -8.51 -10.22
C GLU A 22 -11.62 -8.68 -9.83
N PRO A 23 -12.45 -9.49 -10.55
CA PRO A 23 -13.84 -9.64 -10.18
C PRO A 23 -14.00 -10.28 -8.80
N ARG A 24 -13.08 -11.16 -8.40
CA ARG A 24 -13.13 -11.76 -7.06
C ARG A 24 -13.00 -10.70 -5.95
N GLU A 25 -12.05 -9.77 -6.07
CA GLU A 25 -11.89 -8.71 -5.08
C GLU A 25 -13.11 -7.75 -5.08
N ALA A 26 -13.66 -7.45 -6.27
CA ALA A 26 -14.85 -6.61 -6.41
C ALA A 26 -16.11 -7.27 -5.82
N ILE A 27 -16.31 -8.58 -6.04
CA ILE A 27 -17.46 -9.34 -5.51
C ILE A 27 -17.40 -9.38 -3.97
N VAL A 28 -16.24 -9.55 -3.37
CA VAL A 28 -16.10 -9.51 -1.91
C VAL A 28 -16.50 -8.15 -1.36
N ALA A 29 -16.09 -7.06 -2.00
CA ALA A 29 -16.49 -5.71 -1.60
C ALA A 29 -18.00 -5.48 -1.77
N LEU A 30 -18.61 -5.99 -2.86
CA LEU A 30 -20.05 -5.95 -3.07
C LEU A 30 -20.80 -6.71 -1.97
N SER A 31 -20.35 -7.93 -1.64
CA SER A 31 -20.92 -8.73 -0.56
C SER A 31 -20.85 -8.01 0.80
N MET A 32 -19.78 -7.25 1.07
CA MET A 32 -19.69 -6.42 2.28
C MET A 32 -20.75 -5.32 2.30
N LEU A 33 -20.97 -4.65 1.18
CA LEU A 33 -21.97 -3.58 1.08
C LEU A 33 -23.41 -4.13 1.22
N GLU A 34 -23.69 -5.28 0.62
CA GLU A 34 -25.03 -5.91 0.66
C GLU A 34 -25.35 -6.54 2.02
N SER A 35 -24.40 -7.25 2.61
CA SER A 35 -24.60 -7.96 3.89
C SER A 35 -24.38 -7.10 5.12
N GLY A 36 -23.69 -5.97 5.01
CA GLY A 36 -23.23 -5.16 6.14
C GLY A 36 -22.14 -5.83 7.00
N ASN A 37 -21.58 -6.95 6.57
CA ASN A 37 -20.50 -7.63 7.28
C ASN A 37 -19.13 -7.15 6.83
N TRP A 38 -18.55 -6.22 7.61
CA TRP A 38 -17.27 -5.59 7.33
C TRP A 38 -16.06 -6.33 7.92
N ILE A 39 -16.28 -7.29 8.83
CA ILE A 39 -15.20 -7.99 9.54
C ILE A 39 -14.82 -9.28 8.84
N LEU A 40 -15.81 -10.10 8.49
CA LEU A 40 -15.63 -11.38 7.81
C LEU A 40 -16.31 -11.35 6.44
N PRO A 41 -15.71 -10.67 5.45
CA PRO A 41 -16.28 -10.62 4.13
C PRO A 41 -16.28 -12.01 3.49
N VAL A 42 -17.33 -12.28 2.72
CA VAL A 42 -17.49 -13.57 2.02
C VAL A 42 -17.35 -13.41 0.52
N ASN A 43 -16.84 -14.44 -0.11
CA ASN A 43 -16.74 -14.56 -1.56
C ASN A 43 -17.89 -15.48 -2.03
N TYR A 44 -18.68 -15.02 -2.99
CA TYR A 44 -19.86 -15.74 -3.52
C TYR A 44 -20.87 -16.21 -2.45
N GLY A 45 -20.95 -15.48 -1.33
CA GLY A 45 -21.95 -15.74 -0.28
C GLY A 45 -21.65 -16.90 0.67
N THR A 46 -20.61 -17.70 0.45
CA THR A 46 -20.30 -18.91 1.24
C THR A 46 -18.88 -18.93 1.78
N ASP A 47 -17.89 -18.58 0.98
CA ASP A 47 -16.49 -18.73 1.33
C ASP A 47 -15.93 -17.48 1.99
N ILE A 48 -15.20 -17.64 3.09
CA ILE A 48 -14.48 -16.51 3.71
C ILE A 48 -13.42 -16.00 2.73
N ALA A 49 -13.29 -14.67 2.63
CA ALA A 49 -12.29 -14.04 1.78
C ALA A 49 -10.86 -14.46 2.17
N TYR A 50 -10.04 -14.79 1.18
CA TYR A 50 -8.68 -15.31 1.41
C TYR A 50 -7.68 -14.27 1.94
N LYS A 51 -8.01 -12.99 1.87
CA LYS A 51 -7.11 -11.89 2.22
C LYS A 51 -7.69 -11.06 3.33
N PRO A 52 -6.84 -10.38 4.11
CA PRO A 52 -7.29 -9.43 5.12
C PRO A 52 -8.12 -8.29 4.52
N PRO A 53 -8.99 -7.63 5.30
CA PRO A 53 -10.12 -6.86 4.80
C PRO A 53 -9.79 -5.48 4.25
N PHE A 54 -8.60 -4.91 4.47
CA PHE A 54 -8.30 -3.51 4.18
C PHE A 54 -8.55 -3.12 2.71
N PHE A 55 -8.18 -3.97 1.75
CA PHE A 55 -8.40 -3.68 0.34
C PHE A 55 -9.89 -3.68 -0.01
N TYR A 56 -10.64 -4.64 0.52
CA TYR A 56 -12.10 -4.69 0.34
C TYR A 56 -12.79 -3.48 0.96
N TRP A 57 -12.37 -3.04 2.15
CA TRP A 57 -12.84 -1.79 2.75
C TRP A 57 -12.59 -0.59 1.85
N SER A 58 -11.43 -0.54 1.21
CA SER A 58 -11.07 0.55 0.30
C SER A 58 -11.97 0.58 -0.93
N ILE A 59 -12.26 -0.60 -1.53
CA ILE A 59 -13.19 -0.72 -2.66
C ILE A 59 -14.61 -0.34 -2.22
N ALA A 60 -15.08 -0.91 -1.12
CA ALA A 60 -16.43 -0.65 -0.62
C ALA A 60 -16.64 0.83 -0.28
N ALA A 61 -15.64 1.48 0.34
CA ALA A 61 -15.68 2.91 0.65
C ALA A 61 -15.76 3.78 -0.61
N VAL A 62 -14.99 3.46 -1.65
CA VAL A 62 -15.06 4.18 -2.93
C VAL A 62 -16.40 3.89 -3.63
N SER A 63 -16.81 2.63 -3.71
CA SER A 63 -18.06 2.23 -4.36
C SER A 63 -19.29 2.85 -3.70
N SER A 64 -19.29 3.02 -2.38
CA SER A 64 -20.39 3.68 -1.68
C SER A 64 -20.57 5.15 -2.06
N LEU A 65 -19.50 5.83 -2.51
CA LEU A 65 -19.57 7.21 -3.00
C LEU A 65 -20.18 7.29 -4.42
N PHE A 66 -20.02 6.22 -5.21
CA PHE A 66 -20.56 6.13 -6.57
C PHE A 66 -21.91 5.40 -6.64
N GLY A 67 -22.37 4.81 -5.54
CA GLY A 67 -23.64 4.07 -5.43
C GLY A 67 -23.57 2.62 -5.90
N GLU A 68 -22.50 2.20 -6.58
CA GLU A 68 -22.35 0.83 -7.09
C GLU A 68 -20.87 0.40 -7.19
N VAL A 69 -20.65 -0.91 -7.24
CA VAL A 69 -19.33 -1.50 -7.48
C VAL A 69 -19.11 -1.65 -8.98
N THR A 70 -18.28 -0.78 -9.55
CA THR A 70 -17.89 -0.80 -10.96
C THR A 70 -16.43 -1.13 -11.13
N GLU A 71 -15.97 -1.37 -12.36
CA GLU A 71 -14.55 -1.52 -12.68
C GLU A 71 -13.74 -0.31 -12.23
N PHE A 72 -14.29 0.89 -12.40
CA PHE A 72 -13.66 2.14 -11.97
C PHE A 72 -13.51 2.16 -10.44
N SER A 73 -14.61 2.00 -9.70
CA SER A 73 -14.59 2.08 -8.24
C SER A 73 -13.72 0.99 -7.60
N ALA A 74 -13.66 -0.20 -8.21
CA ALA A 74 -12.84 -1.31 -7.74
C ALA A 74 -11.33 -1.11 -7.99
N ARG A 75 -10.94 -0.46 -9.11
CA ARG A 75 -9.53 -0.18 -9.45
C ARG A 75 -9.00 1.09 -8.81
N PHE A 76 -9.87 2.04 -8.48
CA PHE A 76 -9.50 3.35 -7.94
C PHE A 76 -8.59 3.30 -6.70
N PRO A 77 -8.79 2.41 -5.71
CA PRO A 77 -7.87 2.28 -4.57
C PRO A 77 -6.42 1.96 -4.97
N SER A 78 -6.22 1.10 -5.97
CA SER A 78 -4.88 0.79 -6.50
C SER A 78 -4.23 2.00 -7.17
N ALA A 79 -4.98 2.72 -7.99
CA ALA A 79 -4.51 3.95 -8.64
C ALA A 79 -4.15 5.03 -7.62
N LEU A 80 -5.00 5.25 -6.62
CA LEU A 80 -4.75 6.22 -5.56
C LEU A 80 -3.52 5.86 -4.73
N ALA A 81 -3.34 4.58 -4.39
CA ALA A 81 -2.18 4.08 -3.68
C ALA A 81 -0.88 4.32 -4.47
N PHE A 82 -0.88 4.06 -5.78
CA PHE A 82 0.25 4.36 -6.65
C PHE A 82 0.58 5.85 -6.66
N LEU A 83 -0.41 6.72 -6.82
CA LEU A 83 -0.21 8.18 -6.84
C LEU A 83 0.38 8.67 -5.50
N ALA A 84 -0.14 8.19 -4.38
CA ALA A 84 0.38 8.52 -3.05
C ALA A 84 1.83 8.05 -2.87
N MET A 85 2.13 6.81 -3.28
CA MET A 85 3.48 6.25 -3.25
C MET A 85 4.43 7.07 -4.11
N GLN A 86 4.05 7.40 -5.34
CA GLN A 86 4.88 8.17 -6.27
C GLN A 86 5.15 9.58 -5.75
N LEU A 87 4.16 10.26 -5.16
CA LEU A 87 4.34 11.57 -4.53
C LEU A 87 5.33 11.52 -3.37
N MET A 88 5.19 10.52 -2.49
CA MET A 88 6.13 10.34 -1.37
C MET A 88 7.53 10.04 -1.87
N PHE A 89 7.67 9.16 -2.86
CA PHE A 89 8.95 8.80 -3.47
C PHE A 89 9.61 10.01 -4.13
N PHE A 90 8.85 10.77 -4.91
CA PHE A 90 9.33 12.02 -5.50
C PHE A 90 9.86 12.99 -4.43
N ALA A 91 9.06 13.27 -3.40
CA ALA A 91 9.45 14.18 -2.32
C ALA A 91 10.68 13.67 -1.55
N PHE A 92 10.77 12.35 -1.37
CA PHE A 92 11.90 11.71 -0.71
C PHE A 92 13.22 11.87 -1.50
N VAL A 93 13.18 11.63 -2.82
CA VAL A 93 14.36 11.76 -3.70
C VAL A 93 14.71 13.23 -3.92
N ALA A 94 13.75 14.11 -4.17
CA ALA A 94 13.97 15.53 -4.40
C ALA A 94 14.69 16.20 -3.22
N LYS A 95 14.32 15.83 -2.00
CA LYS A 95 14.96 16.36 -0.78
C LYS A 95 16.40 15.90 -0.61
N ARG A 96 16.79 14.70 -1.13
CA ARG A 96 18.12 14.10 -0.92
C ARG A 96 19.08 14.30 -2.08
N LYS A 97 18.55 14.49 -3.26
CA LYS A 97 19.31 14.73 -4.48
C LYS A 97 18.93 16.09 -5.08
N ASN A 98 18.03 16.09 -6.02
CA ASN A 98 17.45 17.28 -6.63
C ASN A 98 16.15 16.94 -7.34
N VAL A 99 15.42 17.97 -7.78
CA VAL A 99 14.11 17.83 -8.44
C VAL A 99 14.22 17.09 -9.78
N GLN A 100 15.30 17.31 -10.54
CA GLN A 100 15.50 16.65 -11.84
C GLN A 100 15.66 15.13 -11.67
N THR A 101 16.50 14.69 -10.72
CA THR A 101 16.67 13.26 -10.40
C THR A 101 15.35 12.64 -9.91
N ALA A 102 14.61 13.35 -9.06
CA ALA A 102 13.31 12.89 -8.58
C ALA A 102 12.30 12.74 -9.71
N PHE A 103 12.31 13.67 -10.66
CA PHE A 103 11.42 13.63 -11.83
C PHE A 103 11.74 12.44 -12.74
N LEU A 104 13.02 12.23 -13.08
CA LEU A 104 13.46 11.08 -13.88
C LEU A 104 13.13 9.76 -13.19
N ALA A 105 13.42 9.63 -11.89
CA ALA A 105 13.09 8.44 -11.12
C ALA A 105 11.58 8.15 -11.09
N SER A 106 10.75 9.20 -11.01
CA SER A 106 9.29 9.06 -11.03
C SER A 106 8.76 8.65 -12.41
N ILE A 107 9.38 9.11 -13.51
CA ILE A 107 9.04 8.68 -14.87
C ILE A 107 9.42 7.20 -15.04
N LEU A 108 10.61 6.79 -14.63
CA LEU A 108 11.05 5.39 -14.68
C LEU A 108 10.10 4.48 -13.88
N LEU A 109 9.66 4.93 -12.72
CA LEU A 109 8.67 4.19 -11.91
C LEU A 109 7.33 4.05 -12.65
N LEU A 110 6.83 5.13 -13.26
CA LEU A 110 5.58 5.14 -14.02
C LEU A 110 5.66 4.27 -15.28
N SER A 111 6.81 4.24 -15.94
CA SER A 111 7.04 3.45 -17.16
C SER A 111 7.32 1.97 -16.91
N SER A 112 7.52 1.57 -15.64
CA SER A 112 7.68 0.16 -15.29
C SER A 112 6.39 -0.61 -15.54
N PHE A 113 6.46 -1.62 -16.42
CA PHE A 113 5.30 -2.42 -16.84
C PHE A 113 4.51 -3.00 -15.64
N GLU A 114 5.21 -3.64 -14.71
CA GLU A 114 4.55 -4.28 -13.54
C GLU A 114 3.94 -3.25 -12.58
N VAL A 115 4.59 -2.11 -12.39
CA VAL A 115 4.07 -1.04 -11.53
C VAL A 115 2.82 -0.42 -12.17
N HIS A 116 2.87 -0.12 -13.46
CA HIS A 116 1.73 0.41 -14.20
C HIS A 116 0.56 -0.58 -14.18
N ARG A 117 0.81 -1.85 -14.50
CA ARG A 117 -0.20 -2.92 -14.48
C ARG A 117 -0.85 -3.06 -13.10
N ALA A 118 -0.07 -2.99 -12.02
CA ALA A 118 -0.59 -3.06 -10.66
C ALA A 118 -1.42 -1.82 -10.27
N ALA A 119 -1.04 -0.65 -10.80
CA ALA A 119 -1.74 0.61 -10.52
C ALA A 119 -3.13 0.69 -11.15
N VAL A 120 -3.33 0.06 -12.32
CA VAL A 120 -4.60 0.10 -13.07
C VAL A 120 -5.46 -1.15 -12.87
N ALA A 121 -5.04 -2.10 -12.06
CA ALA A 121 -5.78 -3.33 -11.77
C ALA A 121 -6.43 -3.32 -10.38
N CYS A 122 -7.58 -3.99 -10.24
CA CYS A 122 -8.22 -4.23 -8.96
C CYS A 122 -7.47 -5.33 -8.19
N ARG A 123 -6.31 -4.99 -7.60
CA ARG A 123 -5.46 -5.95 -6.89
C ARG A 123 -4.82 -5.34 -5.66
N VAL A 124 -4.76 -6.14 -4.59
CA VAL A 124 -4.16 -5.75 -3.30
C VAL A 124 -2.68 -5.35 -3.40
N ASP A 125 -1.97 -5.83 -4.43
CA ASP A 125 -0.52 -5.71 -4.55
C ASP A 125 -0.05 -4.25 -4.53
N MET A 126 -0.71 -3.38 -5.30
CA MET A 126 -0.32 -1.98 -5.38
C MET A 126 -0.51 -1.24 -4.06
N VAL A 127 -1.64 -1.50 -3.39
CA VAL A 127 -1.94 -0.88 -2.08
C VAL A 127 -0.93 -1.31 -1.02
N GLN A 128 -0.59 -2.61 -0.98
CA GLN A 128 0.42 -3.12 -0.06
C GLN A 128 1.79 -2.51 -0.33
N VAL A 129 2.24 -2.52 -1.59
CA VAL A 129 3.54 -1.95 -1.99
C VAL A 129 3.61 -0.46 -1.68
N ALA A 130 2.54 0.29 -1.91
CA ALA A 130 2.49 1.70 -1.57
C ALA A 130 2.70 1.94 -0.07
N PHE A 131 2.00 1.22 0.78
CA PHE A 131 2.19 1.31 2.23
C PHE A 131 3.60 0.93 2.66
N ILE A 132 4.19 -0.13 2.09
CA ILE A 132 5.56 -0.56 2.35
C ILE A 132 6.56 0.54 1.98
N VAL A 133 6.47 1.09 0.77
CA VAL A 133 7.41 2.11 0.27
C VAL A 133 7.30 3.41 1.07
N ILE A 134 6.07 3.84 1.37
CA ILE A 134 5.86 5.05 2.19
C ILE A 134 6.40 4.82 3.60
N SER A 135 6.16 3.65 4.20
CA SER A 135 6.70 3.29 5.52
C SER A 135 8.22 3.28 5.53
N LEU A 136 8.86 2.72 4.50
CA LEU A 136 10.33 2.74 4.34
C LEU A 136 10.87 4.17 4.29
N CYS A 137 10.25 5.06 3.53
CA CYS A 137 10.65 6.47 3.47
C CYS A 137 10.54 7.15 4.85
N LEU A 138 9.51 6.83 5.62
CA LEU A 138 9.30 7.36 6.97
C LEU A 138 10.29 6.77 7.99
N LEU A 139 10.52 5.46 7.95
CA LEU A 139 11.50 4.79 8.81
C LEU A 139 12.92 5.26 8.54
N PHE A 140 13.26 5.49 7.27
CA PHE A 140 14.55 6.06 6.91
C PHE A 140 14.72 7.48 7.49
N ARG A 141 13.68 8.33 7.40
CA ARG A 141 13.69 9.66 8.04
C ARG A 141 13.76 9.59 9.57
N TRP A 142 13.13 8.60 10.17
CA TRP A 142 13.20 8.36 11.61
C TRP A 142 14.62 7.94 12.03
N ASP A 143 15.29 7.08 11.24
CA ASP A 143 16.68 6.71 11.48
C ASP A 143 17.63 7.92 11.38
N GLU A 144 17.46 8.79 10.37
CA GLU A 144 18.21 10.04 10.23
C GLU A 144 18.07 10.98 11.44
N LYS A 145 16.92 10.93 12.12
CA LYS A 145 16.67 11.69 13.36
C LYS A 145 17.22 10.98 14.62
N GLY A 146 18.01 9.92 14.47
CA GLY A 146 18.62 9.16 15.56
C GLY A 146 17.65 8.22 16.27
N CYS A 147 16.58 7.77 15.60
CA CYS A 147 15.57 6.83 16.13
C CYS A 147 14.90 7.32 17.42
N ARG A 148 14.64 8.60 17.52
CA ARG A 148 13.97 9.18 18.69
C ARG A 148 12.46 8.99 18.61
N GLY A 149 11.88 8.45 19.70
CA GLY A 149 10.44 8.18 19.79
C GLY A 149 9.96 7.08 18.87
N VAL A 150 8.65 6.84 18.85
CA VAL A 150 8.00 5.84 17.98
C VAL A 150 7.54 6.53 16.68
N PRO A 151 7.86 5.98 15.51
CA PRO A 151 7.42 6.53 14.22
C PRO A 151 5.97 6.13 13.92
N TRP A 152 5.00 6.67 14.67
CA TRP A 152 3.59 6.26 14.66
C TRP A 152 2.97 6.17 13.27
N LEU A 153 3.27 7.12 12.38
CA LEU A 153 2.74 7.09 11.02
C LEU A 153 3.28 5.89 10.22
N ALA A 154 4.56 5.54 10.39
CA ALA A 154 5.12 4.35 9.77
C ALA A 154 4.49 3.07 10.35
N VAL A 155 4.30 3.01 11.68
CA VAL A 155 3.62 1.89 12.37
C VAL A 155 2.21 1.70 11.85
N LEU A 156 1.43 2.79 11.73
CA LEU A 156 0.08 2.75 11.20
C LEU A 156 0.04 2.22 9.75
N LEU A 157 0.89 2.75 8.88
CA LEU A 157 0.94 2.32 7.47
C LEU A 157 1.42 0.87 7.31
N MET A 158 2.35 0.41 8.16
CA MET A 158 2.75 -1.00 8.22
C MET A 158 1.59 -1.89 8.66
N GLY A 159 0.79 -1.44 9.64
CA GLY A 159 -0.45 -2.11 10.05
C GLY A 159 -1.46 -2.21 8.90
N CYS A 160 -1.69 -1.12 8.17
CA CYS A 160 -2.53 -1.11 6.96
C CYS A 160 -1.99 -2.06 5.88
N ALA A 161 -0.65 -2.09 5.67
CA ALA A 161 -0.03 -3.03 4.74
C ALA A 161 -0.26 -4.49 5.16
N THR A 162 -0.17 -4.77 6.45
CA THR A 162 -0.43 -6.11 7.02
C THR A 162 -1.91 -6.50 6.85
N LEU A 163 -2.83 -5.58 7.12
CA LEU A 163 -4.28 -5.76 6.87
C LEU A 163 -4.64 -5.85 5.38
N THR A 164 -3.72 -5.51 4.47
CA THR A 164 -3.95 -5.63 3.02
C THR A 164 -3.62 -7.03 2.50
N LYS A 165 -2.48 -7.61 2.90
CA LYS A 165 -2.04 -8.91 2.35
C LYS A 165 -1.26 -9.79 3.35
N GLY A 166 -1.21 -9.41 4.63
CA GLY A 166 -0.56 -10.19 5.67
C GLY A 166 0.81 -9.68 6.11
N PRO A 167 1.56 -10.50 6.88
CA PRO A 167 2.72 -10.09 7.69
C PRO A 167 3.87 -9.41 6.94
N VAL A 168 3.99 -9.64 5.65
CA VAL A 168 5.03 -9.03 4.79
C VAL A 168 4.99 -7.50 4.87
N GLY A 169 3.79 -6.92 5.09
CA GLY A 169 3.60 -5.48 5.26
C GLY A 169 4.40 -4.86 6.38
N SER A 170 4.65 -5.61 7.46
CA SER A 170 5.43 -5.16 8.62
C SER A 170 6.86 -5.70 8.61
N ILE A 171 7.04 -6.96 8.26
CA ILE A 171 8.36 -7.62 8.31
C ILE A 171 9.32 -6.99 7.30
N PHE A 172 8.85 -6.74 6.07
CA PHE A 172 9.72 -6.24 5.01
C PHE A 172 10.31 -4.86 5.28
N PRO A 173 9.53 -3.83 5.68
CA PRO A 173 10.08 -2.52 6.04
C PRO A 173 11.07 -2.61 7.22
N CYS A 174 10.76 -3.39 8.25
CA CYS A 174 11.66 -3.59 9.39
C CYS A 174 12.98 -4.26 8.97
N ALA A 175 12.92 -5.31 8.14
CA ALA A 175 14.11 -5.99 7.65
C ALA A 175 15.00 -5.06 6.83
N CYS A 176 14.42 -4.31 5.89
CA CYS A 176 15.17 -3.37 5.04
C CYS A 176 15.89 -2.29 5.85
N ILE A 177 15.18 -1.63 6.77
CA ILE A 177 15.79 -0.58 7.60
C ILE A 177 16.79 -1.18 8.60
N GLY A 178 16.55 -2.41 9.08
CA GLY A 178 17.47 -3.14 9.95
C GLY A 178 18.80 -3.40 9.27
N VAL A 179 18.78 -3.96 8.08
CA VAL A 179 20.00 -4.16 7.28
C VAL A 179 20.73 -2.84 7.04
N TYR A 180 20.00 -1.79 6.68
CA TYR A 180 20.58 -0.46 6.50
C TYR A 180 21.26 0.07 7.77
N GLN A 181 20.64 -0.08 8.94
CA GLN A 181 21.22 0.35 10.22
C GLN A 181 22.49 -0.43 10.56
N LEU A 182 22.51 -1.73 10.31
CA LEU A 182 23.70 -2.58 10.53
C LEU A 182 24.85 -2.16 9.62
N LEU A 183 24.59 -1.92 8.32
CA LEU A 183 25.60 -1.44 7.38
C LEU A 183 26.17 -0.08 7.74
N ARG A 184 25.40 0.75 8.48
CA ARG A 184 25.88 2.02 9.06
C ARG A 184 26.60 1.87 10.41
N GLY A 185 26.90 0.64 10.84
CA GLY A 185 27.66 0.36 12.08
C GLY A 185 26.84 0.48 13.35
N ARG A 186 25.49 0.44 13.26
CA ARG A 186 24.64 0.42 14.47
C ARG A 186 24.76 -0.93 15.14
N SER A 187 24.76 -0.93 16.49
CA SER A 187 24.74 -2.18 17.27
C SER A 187 23.55 -3.04 16.90
N PHE A 188 23.81 -4.34 16.61
CA PHE A 188 22.79 -5.33 16.26
C PHE A 188 21.61 -5.35 17.26
N TRP A 189 21.90 -5.43 18.55
CA TRP A 189 20.86 -5.50 19.57
C TRP A 189 19.98 -4.25 19.64
N LYS A 190 20.58 -3.06 19.47
CA LYS A 190 19.80 -1.81 19.44
C LYS A 190 18.88 -1.74 18.21
N ALA A 191 19.37 -2.12 17.05
CA ALA A 191 18.57 -2.20 15.84
C ALA A 191 17.46 -3.25 15.97
N PHE A 192 17.81 -4.46 16.43
CA PHE A 192 16.88 -5.58 16.60
C PHE A 192 15.71 -5.25 17.51
N PHE A 193 15.96 -4.85 18.76
CA PHE A 193 14.88 -4.56 19.72
C PHE A 193 14.01 -3.38 19.30
N SER A 194 14.61 -2.35 18.72
CA SER A 194 13.89 -1.19 18.20
C SER A 194 12.92 -1.59 17.07
N LEU A 195 13.37 -2.40 16.13
CA LEU A 195 12.58 -2.80 14.96
C LEU A 195 11.56 -3.90 15.28
N VAL A 196 11.89 -4.82 16.17
CA VAL A 196 10.94 -5.80 16.69
C VAL A 196 9.80 -5.09 17.42
N GLY A 197 10.09 -4.09 18.26
CA GLY A 197 9.06 -3.29 18.93
C GLY A 197 8.14 -2.58 17.94
N ILE A 198 8.71 -1.92 16.91
CA ILE A 198 7.93 -1.25 15.84
C ILE A 198 7.11 -2.28 15.06
N GLY A 199 7.69 -3.43 14.68
CA GLY A 199 7.01 -4.50 14.00
C GLY A 199 5.83 -5.04 14.78
N LEU A 200 6.01 -5.37 16.07
CA LEU A 200 4.95 -5.86 16.94
C LEU A 200 3.81 -4.84 17.10
N LEU A 201 4.13 -3.56 17.28
CA LEU A 201 3.13 -2.50 17.34
C LEU A 201 2.29 -2.40 16.06
N SER A 202 2.89 -2.67 14.91
CA SER A 202 2.18 -2.65 13.62
C SER A 202 1.26 -3.85 13.41
N PHE A 203 1.40 -4.92 14.20
CA PHE A 203 0.48 -6.07 14.19
C PHE A 203 -0.79 -5.85 15.05
N VAL A 204 -0.81 -4.87 15.93
CA VAL A 204 -1.97 -4.62 16.81
C VAL A 204 -3.30 -4.51 16.05
N PRO A 205 -3.39 -3.81 14.90
CA PRO A 205 -4.64 -3.75 14.15
C PRO A 205 -5.07 -5.09 13.49
N TYR A 206 -4.17 -6.06 13.44
CA TYR A 206 -4.42 -7.38 12.84
C TYR A 206 -4.94 -8.40 13.85
N LEU A 207 -4.71 -8.15 15.16
CA LEU A 207 -5.17 -9.00 16.27
C LEU A 207 -6.61 -8.67 16.68
#